data_d8164652bffbd10a2fdcb6de2f8b9297
#
_entry.id   d8164652bffbd10a2fdcb6de2f8b9297
#
_cell.length_a   1.000
_cell.length_b   1.000
_cell.length_c   1.000
_cell.angle_alpha   90.00
_cell.angle_beta   90.00
_cell.angle_gamma   90.00
#
_symmetry.space_group_name_H-M   'P 1'
#
loop_
_entity.id
_entity.type
_entity.pdbx_description
1 polymer ?
#
loop_
_entity_poly.entity_id
_entity_poly.type
_entity_poly.pdbx_seq_one_letter_code
_entity_poly.pdbx_strand_id
1 'polypeptide(L)'
;MSETRKLYYEDVYTKEFTAKVLECREGKKGYEIILDQTAFYPEGGGQPYDLGILNDVEVLEVHEKDGEIIHYTKEAIEAGSDVTGKIDWHRRFDLMQQHSGEHIVSGLVHEAYGYDNVGFHMSSDVITVDLSGVLSEAQLLSLIHISEPTRRVVI
;
A
#
# COMPACT_ATOMS: atom_id res chain seq x y z
N MET A 1 8.12 -22.03 -10.38
CA MET A 1 8.05 -20.97 -9.36
C MET A 1 6.62 -20.93 -8.87
N SER A 2 6.40 -21.12 -7.59
CA SER A 2 5.05 -20.98 -7.04
C SER A 2 4.80 -19.48 -6.82
N GLU A 3 3.79 -18.95 -7.51
CA GLU A 3 3.34 -17.58 -7.32
C GLU A 3 2.83 -17.38 -5.88
N THR A 4 3.29 -16.34 -5.20
CA THR A 4 2.83 -16.00 -3.85
C THR A 4 1.35 -15.64 -3.88
N ARG A 5 0.53 -16.31 -3.06
CA ARG A 5 -0.89 -15.98 -2.93
C ARG A 5 -1.04 -14.63 -2.22
N LYS A 6 -1.75 -13.71 -2.87
CA LYS A 6 -1.90 -12.31 -2.44
C LYS A 6 -3.19 -12.15 -1.63
N LEU A 7 -3.11 -12.34 -0.32
CA LEU A 7 -4.28 -12.27 0.59
C LEU A 7 -4.93 -10.89 0.62
N TYR A 8 -4.17 -9.83 0.38
CA TYR A 8 -4.70 -8.47 0.33
C TYR A 8 -5.65 -8.20 -0.84
N TYR A 9 -5.71 -9.06 -1.85
CA TYR A 9 -6.74 -9.02 -2.90
C TYR A 9 -8.01 -9.79 -2.52
N GLU A 10 -7.90 -10.72 -1.58
CA GLU A 10 -9.04 -11.50 -1.10
C GLU A 10 -9.80 -10.76 0.00
N ASP A 11 -9.07 -10.17 0.94
CA ASP A 11 -9.61 -9.33 2.02
C ASP A 11 -8.58 -8.25 2.40
N VAL A 12 -8.89 -7.01 2.04
CA VAL A 12 -8.03 -5.84 2.33
C VAL A 12 -7.90 -5.53 3.82
N TYR A 13 -8.79 -6.08 4.66
CA TYR A 13 -8.78 -5.91 6.12
C TYR A 13 -8.02 -7.00 6.87
N THR A 14 -7.36 -7.92 6.18
CA THR A 14 -6.51 -8.94 6.82
C THR A 14 -5.32 -8.28 7.51
N LYS A 15 -5.29 -8.36 8.84
CA LYS A 15 -4.26 -7.76 9.71
C LYS A 15 -3.20 -8.77 10.14
N GLU A 16 -3.59 -10.03 10.28
CA GLU A 16 -2.77 -11.14 10.73
C GLU A 16 -3.01 -12.36 9.85
N PHE A 17 -1.96 -13.08 9.53
CA PHE A 17 -2.04 -14.27 8.70
C PHE A 17 -0.91 -15.25 9.06
N THR A 18 -1.06 -16.50 8.66
CA THR A 18 -0.01 -17.51 8.74
C THR A 18 0.51 -17.83 7.36
N ALA A 19 1.78 -18.14 7.25
CA ALA A 19 2.41 -18.49 5.98
C ALA A 19 3.60 -19.43 6.21
N LYS A 20 4.02 -20.08 5.14
CA LYS A 20 5.25 -20.87 5.12
C LYS A 20 6.34 -20.09 4.39
N VAL A 21 7.53 -20.05 4.97
CA VAL A 21 8.71 -19.50 4.32
C VAL A 21 9.17 -20.45 3.23
N LEU A 22 9.08 -20.03 1.97
CA LEU A 22 9.55 -20.81 0.84
C LEU A 22 11.06 -20.67 0.66
N GLU A 23 11.56 -19.44 0.77
CA GLU A 23 12.96 -19.12 0.61
C GLU A 23 13.38 -17.99 1.56
N CYS A 24 14.64 -18.05 1.97
CA CYS A 24 15.35 -16.99 2.68
C CYS A 24 16.68 -16.77 1.95
N ARG A 25 16.80 -15.63 1.28
CA ARG A 25 18.00 -15.27 0.51
C ARG A 25 18.75 -14.17 1.23
N GLU A 26 20.08 -14.27 1.29
CA GLU A 26 20.92 -13.16 1.75
C GLU A 26 21.06 -12.13 0.63
N GLY A 27 20.76 -10.87 0.91
CA GLY A 27 20.78 -9.77 -0.03
C GLY A 27 21.64 -8.58 0.47
N LYS A 28 21.72 -7.53 -0.34
CA LYS A 28 22.53 -6.35 -0.02
C LYS A 28 22.00 -5.54 1.19
N LYS A 29 20.70 -5.65 1.49
CA LYS A 29 20.03 -4.90 2.56
C LYS A 29 19.68 -5.77 3.78
N GLY A 30 20.12 -7.02 3.81
CA GLY A 30 19.74 -8.00 4.80
C GLY A 30 19.23 -9.29 4.16
N TYR A 31 18.05 -9.73 4.53
CA TYR A 31 17.46 -10.96 4.00
C TYR A 31 16.20 -10.69 3.19
N GLU A 32 16.01 -11.49 2.16
CA GLU A 32 14.83 -11.49 1.30
C GLU A 32 14.00 -12.74 1.61
N ILE A 33 12.83 -12.55 2.18
CA ILE A 33 11.94 -13.63 2.60
C ILE A 33 10.81 -13.78 1.59
N ILE A 34 10.67 -14.97 1.04
CA ILE A 34 9.60 -15.35 0.12
C ILE A 34 8.64 -16.27 0.85
N LEU A 35 7.36 -15.96 0.83
CA LEU A 35 6.29 -16.70 1.48
C LEU A 35 5.37 -17.37 0.45
N ASP A 36 4.68 -18.44 0.85
CA ASP A 36 3.64 -19.09 0.03
C ASP A 36 2.40 -18.19 -0.12
N GLN A 37 2.11 -17.39 0.90
CA GLN A 37 1.05 -16.38 0.90
C GLN A 37 1.42 -15.18 1.76
N THR A 38 0.83 -14.01 1.46
CA THR A 38 1.09 -12.80 2.22
C THR A 38 -0.07 -11.82 2.19
N ALA A 39 -0.30 -11.15 3.32
CA ALA A 39 -1.17 -9.97 3.40
C ALA A 39 -0.38 -8.65 3.33
N PHE A 40 0.95 -8.69 3.33
CA PHE A 40 1.78 -7.50 3.13
C PHE A 40 1.62 -6.95 1.71
N TYR A 41 1.12 -5.72 1.59
CA TYR A 41 1.01 -5.03 0.31
C TYR A 41 2.39 -4.55 -0.14
N PRO A 42 2.87 -4.91 -1.32
CA PRO A 42 4.09 -4.37 -1.90
C PRO A 42 3.87 -2.95 -2.40
N GLU A 43 4.95 -2.18 -2.50
CA GLU A 43 4.86 -0.88 -3.14
C GLU A 43 4.32 -1.00 -4.56
N GLY A 44 3.29 -0.23 -4.86
CA GLY A 44 2.68 -0.24 -6.19
C GLY A 44 1.46 0.66 -6.30
N GLY A 45 1.12 1.07 -7.52
CA GLY A 45 -0.03 1.92 -7.79
C GLY A 45 0.00 3.27 -7.06
N GLY A 46 1.20 3.78 -6.74
CA GLY A 46 1.40 5.00 -5.98
C GLY A 46 1.27 4.84 -4.45
N GLN A 47 0.87 3.67 -3.96
CA GLN A 47 0.79 3.38 -2.53
C GLN A 47 2.10 2.76 -2.02
N PRO A 48 2.68 3.26 -0.91
CA PRO A 48 3.84 2.66 -0.27
C PRO A 48 3.55 1.25 0.27
N TYR A 49 4.62 0.46 0.42
CA TYR A 49 4.54 -0.88 1.00
C TYR A 49 4.08 -0.86 2.45
N ASP A 50 3.53 -2.00 2.88
CA ASP A 50 3.23 -2.24 4.29
C ASP A 50 4.49 -2.47 5.12
N LEU A 51 4.38 -2.14 6.40
CA LEU A 51 5.31 -2.52 7.46
C LEU A 51 4.62 -3.50 8.41
N GLY A 52 5.40 -4.16 9.24
CA GLY A 52 4.93 -5.09 10.24
C GLY A 52 6.00 -6.08 10.67
N ILE A 53 5.58 -7.25 11.11
CA ILE A 53 6.47 -8.31 11.60
C ILE A 53 6.10 -9.68 11.03
N LEU A 54 7.12 -10.52 10.86
CA LEU A 54 7.01 -11.97 10.61
C LEU A 54 7.55 -12.69 11.85
N ASN A 55 6.67 -13.30 12.65
CA ASN A 55 6.96 -13.68 14.03
C ASN A 55 7.48 -12.46 14.81
N ASP A 56 8.75 -12.47 15.25
CA ASP A 56 9.39 -11.33 15.94
C ASP A 56 10.33 -10.53 15.03
N VAL A 57 10.41 -10.87 13.74
CA VAL A 57 11.31 -10.23 12.78
C VAL A 57 10.61 -9.09 12.07
N GLU A 58 11.19 -7.90 12.14
CA GLU A 58 10.66 -6.70 11.52
C GLU A 58 10.76 -6.76 9.99
N VAL A 59 9.66 -6.47 9.30
CA VAL A 59 9.60 -6.27 7.85
C VAL A 59 9.86 -4.81 7.54
N LEU A 60 10.95 -4.55 6.81
CA LEU A 60 11.44 -3.20 6.51
C LEU A 60 10.91 -2.64 5.21
N GLU A 61 10.77 -3.49 4.21
CA GLU A 61 10.28 -3.15 2.87
C GLU A 61 9.55 -4.36 2.29
N VAL A 62 8.59 -4.12 1.40
CA VAL A 62 7.91 -5.17 0.62
C VAL A 62 7.83 -4.73 -0.83
N HIS A 63 8.38 -5.53 -1.73
CA HIS A 63 8.36 -5.25 -3.16
C HIS A 63 7.89 -6.46 -3.97
N GLU A 64 7.30 -6.20 -5.12
CA GLU A 64 6.98 -7.23 -6.11
C GLU A 64 8.02 -7.20 -7.23
N LYS A 65 8.59 -8.35 -7.53
CA LYS A 65 9.51 -8.54 -8.63
C LYS A 65 9.23 -9.87 -9.33
N ASP A 66 8.99 -9.81 -10.62
CA ASP A 66 8.75 -10.99 -11.46
C ASP A 66 7.63 -11.93 -10.91
N GLY A 67 6.61 -11.35 -10.26
CA GLY A 67 5.50 -12.09 -9.64
C GLY A 67 5.78 -12.63 -8.23
N GLU A 68 6.98 -12.48 -7.72
CA GLU A 68 7.34 -12.78 -6.33
C GLU A 68 7.13 -11.56 -5.42
N ILE A 69 6.55 -11.80 -4.24
CA ILE A 69 6.49 -10.78 -3.18
C ILE A 69 7.67 -10.99 -2.25
N ILE A 70 8.58 -10.01 -2.21
CA ILE A 70 9.81 -10.06 -1.44
C ILE A 70 9.63 -9.21 -0.18
N HIS A 71 9.80 -9.84 0.99
CA HIS A 71 9.80 -9.18 2.29
C HIS A 71 11.24 -9.01 2.74
N TYR A 72 11.67 -7.75 2.91
CA TYR A 72 13.04 -7.44 3.34
C TYR A 72 13.11 -7.37 4.86
N THR A 73 14.03 -8.09 5.45
CA THR A 73 14.24 -8.18 6.90
C THR A 73 15.72 -8.04 7.24
N LYS A 74 16.04 -7.63 8.49
CA LYS A 74 17.44 -7.62 8.97
C LYS A 74 17.90 -8.98 9.45
N GLU A 75 16.98 -9.83 9.87
CA GLU A 75 17.25 -11.16 10.42
C GLU A 75 16.75 -12.24 9.49
N ALA A 76 17.47 -13.35 9.42
CA ALA A 76 17.09 -14.51 8.66
C ALA A 76 15.88 -15.22 9.29
N ILE A 77 15.02 -15.78 8.45
CA ILE A 77 13.95 -16.68 8.86
C ILE A 77 14.17 -18.00 8.11
N GLU A 78 14.22 -19.10 8.83
CA GLU A 78 14.53 -20.42 8.24
C GLU A 78 13.51 -20.81 7.16
N ALA A 79 14.01 -21.18 5.98
CA ALA A 79 13.18 -21.72 4.91
C ALA A 79 12.51 -23.02 5.35
N GLY A 80 11.23 -23.19 5.01
CA GLY A 80 10.40 -24.31 5.44
C GLY A 80 9.70 -24.11 6.78
N SER A 81 10.04 -23.06 7.55
CA SER A 81 9.35 -22.74 8.80
C SER A 81 8.00 -22.08 8.56
N ASP A 82 7.11 -22.21 9.54
CA ASP A 82 5.86 -21.49 9.57
C ASP A 82 6.03 -20.15 10.30
N VAL A 83 5.42 -19.10 9.76
CA VAL A 83 5.45 -17.76 10.34
C VAL A 83 4.05 -17.18 10.49
N THR A 84 3.88 -16.33 11.49
CA THR A 84 2.72 -15.48 11.64
C THR A 84 3.11 -14.05 11.24
N GLY A 85 2.46 -13.52 10.20
CA GLY A 85 2.62 -12.14 9.77
C GLY A 85 1.59 -11.23 10.43
N LYS A 86 2.05 -10.07 10.91
CA LYS A 86 1.20 -9.01 11.46
C LYS A 86 1.52 -7.70 10.78
N ILE A 87 0.50 -7.14 10.11
CA ILE A 87 0.59 -5.85 9.41
C ILE A 87 0.56 -4.72 10.45
N ASP A 88 1.37 -3.68 10.27
CA ASP A 88 1.15 -2.38 10.92
C ASP A 88 -0.15 -1.79 10.37
N TRP A 89 -1.24 -2.10 11.05
CA TRP A 89 -2.58 -1.78 10.59
C TRP A 89 -2.86 -0.28 10.61
N HIS A 90 -2.30 0.45 11.56
CA HIS A 90 -2.47 1.90 11.62
C HIS A 90 -1.93 2.54 10.34
N ARG A 91 -0.72 2.17 9.95
CA ARG A 91 -0.10 2.62 8.69
C ARG A 91 -0.90 2.20 7.46
N ARG A 92 -1.28 0.92 7.36
CA ARG A 92 -2.07 0.40 6.23
C ARG A 92 -3.39 1.14 6.08
N PHE A 93 -4.13 1.29 7.16
CA PHE A 93 -5.44 1.91 7.14
C PHE A 93 -5.37 3.40 6.77
N ASP A 94 -4.37 4.11 7.30
CA ASP A 94 -4.11 5.50 6.93
C ASP A 94 -3.81 5.64 5.43
N LEU A 95 -2.93 4.80 4.88
CA LEU A 95 -2.62 4.79 3.45
C LEU A 95 -3.84 4.45 2.59
N MET A 96 -4.68 3.51 3.01
CA MET A 96 -5.93 3.17 2.31
C MET A 96 -6.91 4.34 2.30
N GLN A 97 -7.05 5.06 3.42
CA GLN A 97 -7.89 6.26 3.50
C GLN A 97 -7.40 7.38 2.59
N GLN A 98 -6.09 7.62 2.58
CA GLN A 98 -5.45 8.60 1.71
C GLN A 98 -5.64 8.24 0.23
N HIS A 99 -5.45 6.98 -0.14
CA HIS A 99 -5.64 6.48 -1.50
C HIS A 99 -7.09 6.65 -1.96
N SER A 100 -8.05 6.30 -1.12
CA SER A 100 -9.48 6.51 -1.39
C SER A 100 -9.83 8.00 -1.51
N GLY A 101 -9.25 8.84 -0.67
CA GLY A 101 -9.41 10.29 -0.73
C GLY A 101 -8.89 10.89 -2.03
N GLU A 102 -7.73 10.42 -2.52
CA GLU A 102 -7.18 10.80 -3.81
C GLU A 102 -8.15 10.46 -4.95
N HIS A 103 -8.68 9.24 -4.99
CA HIS A 103 -9.65 8.85 -6.03
C HIS A 103 -10.91 9.70 -6.03
N ILE A 104 -11.42 10.09 -4.85
CA ILE A 104 -12.57 11.00 -4.73
C ILE A 104 -12.23 12.37 -5.33
N VAL A 105 -11.09 12.94 -4.97
CA VAL A 105 -10.65 14.25 -5.48
C VAL A 105 -10.46 14.20 -6.99
N SER A 106 -9.75 13.20 -7.50
CA SER A 106 -9.53 13.02 -8.94
C SER A 106 -10.83 12.85 -9.71
N GLY A 107 -11.78 12.10 -9.16
CA GLY A 107 -13.12 11.94 -9.74
C GLY A 107 -13.90 13.25 -9.81
N LEU A 108 -13.88 14.06 -8.75
CA LEU A 108 -14.52 15.38 -8.73
C LEU A 108 -13.88 16.36 -9.72
N VAL A 109 -12.56 16.37 -9.84
CA VAL A 109 -11.82 17.19 -10.80
C VAL A 109 -12.20 16.80 -12.23
N HIS A 110 -12.24 15.50 -12.51
CA HIS A 110 -12.63 15.00 -13.83
C HIS A 110 -14.09 15.39 -14.18
N GLU A 111 -15.01 15.19 -13.27
CA GLU A 111 -16.42 15.54 -13.46
C GLU A 111 -16.65 17.04 -13.66
N ALA A 112 -15.99 17.86 -12.86
CA ALA A 112 -16.19 19.31 -12.88
C ALA A 112 -15.44 20.03 -14.02
N TYR A 113 -14.23 19.57 -14.36
CA TYR A 113 -13.32 20.28 -15.27
C TYR A 113 -12.78 19.45 -16.43
N GLY A 114 -13.07 18.14 -16.46
CA GLY A 114 -12.60 17.22 -17.51
C GLY A 114 -11.11 16.93 -17.45
N TYR A 115 -10.43 17.24 -16.34
CA TYR A 115 -9.01 16.95 -16.18
C TYR A 115 -8.82 15.54 -15.60
N ASP A 116 -7.85 14.82 -16.16
CA ASP A 116 -7.48 13.49 -15.71
C ASP A 116 -6.34 13.54 -14.70
N ASN A 117 -6.34 12.59 -13.78
CA ASN A 117 -5.17 12.31 -12.97
C ASN A 117 -4.13 11.59 -13.85
N VAL A 118 -3.00 12.24 -14.07
CA VAL A 118 -1.89 11.70 -14.88
C VAL A 118 -0.73 11.17 -14.03
N GLY A 119 -0.83 11.29 -12.72
CA GLY A 119 0.12 10.76 -11.76
C GLY A 119 -0.23 11.13 -10.34
N PHE A 120 0.08 10.26 -9.40
CA PHE A 120 -0.03 10.61 -8.00
C PHE A 120 1.07 9.93 -7.17
N HIS A 121 1.43 10.56 -6.08
CA HIS A 121 2.43 10.07 -5.16
C HIS A 121 1.97 10.27 -3.72
N MET A 122 2.10 9.24 -2.90
CA MET A 122 1.81 9.26 -1.47
C MET A 122 3.11 9.24 -0.67
N SER A 123 3.24 10.17 0.26
CA SER A 123 4.28 10.15 1.29
C SER A 123 3.67 10.04 2.68
N SER A 124 4.50 10.11 3.73
CA SER A 124 4.00 10.07 5.11
C SER A 124 3.04 11.21 5.46
N ASP A 125 3.23 12.38 4.84
CA ASP A 125 2.57 13.61 5.25
C ASP A 125 1.75 14.28 4.16
N VAL A 126 2.06 14.00 2.90
CA VAL A 126 1.48 14.68 1.74
C VAL A 126 1.17 13.72 0.61
N ILE A 127 0.03 13.93 -0.02
CA ILE A 127 -0.30 13.33 -1.31
C ILE A 127 -0.18 14.42 -2.37
N THR A 128 0.53 14.11 -3.44
CA THR A 128 0.57 14.96 -4.63
C THR A 128 -0.20 14.29 -5.76
N VAL A 129 -0.97 15.07 -6.48
CA VAL A 129 -1.74 14.62 -7.65
C VAL A 129 -1.37 15.50 -8.83
N ASP A 130 -0.95 14.88 -9.91
CA ASP A 130 -0.66 15.54 -11.16
C ASP A 130 -1.89 15.48 -12.08
N LEU A 131 -2.37 16.64 -12.48
CA LEU A 131 -3.56 16.77 -13.32
C LEU A 131 -3.17 17.17 -14.75
N SER A 132 -3.97 16.73 -15.72
CA SER A 132 -3.79 17.08 -17.14
C SER A 132 -4.12 18.54 -17.47
N GLY A 133 -4.60 19.32 -16.50
CA GLY A 133 -4.92 20.75 -16.65
C GLY A 133 -4.64 21.52 -15.38
N VAL A 134 -4.66 22.84 -15.49
CA VAL A 134 -4.38 23.77 -14.38
C VAL A 134 -5.68 24.19 -13.71
N LEU A 135 -5.74 24.03 -12.38
CA LEU A 135 -6.83 24.54 -11.56
C LEU A 135 -6.49 25.91 -10.97
N SER A 136 -7.44 26.85 -11.03
CA SER A 136 -7.35 28.12 -10.31
C SER A 136 -7.63 27.88 -8.81
N GLU A 137 -7.24 28.86 -7.98
CA GLU A 137 -7.55 28.82 -6.54
C GLU A 137 -9.07 28.73 -6.29
N ALA A 138 -9.87 29.50 -7.06
CA ALA A 138 -11.33 29.47 -6.96
C ALA A 138 -11.91 28.08 -7.30
N GLN A 139 -11.36 27.39 -8.30
CA GLN A 139 -11.76 26.02 -8.66
C GLN A 139 -11.40 25.03 -7.56
N LEU A 140 -10.21 25.14 -6.95
CA LEU A 140 -9.80 24.30 -5.81
C LEU A 140 -10.73 24.49 -4.61
N LEU A 141 -11.06 25.73 -4.26
CA LEU A 141 -12.00 26.03 -3.17
C LEU A 141 -13.40 25.47 -3.43
N SER A 142 -13.87 25.52 -4.68
CA SER A 142 -15.14 24.90 -5.08
C SER A 142 -15.14 23.39 -4.85
N LEU A 143 -14.06 22.70 -5.19
CA LEU A 143 -13.90 21.27 -4.95
C LEU A 143 -13.90 20.89 -3.46
N ILE A 144 -13.26 21.70 -2.62
CA ILE A 144 -13.26 21.54 -1.16
C ILE A 144 -14.69 21.60 -0.64
N HIS A 145 -15.48 22.56 -1.08
CA HIS A 145 -16.89 22.69 -0.71
C HIS A 145 -17.74 21.49 -1.11
N ILE A 146 -17.55 20.96 -2.29
CA ILE A 146 -18.27 19.77 -2.78
C ILE A 146 -17.89 18.52 -1.96
N SER A 147 -16.63 18.39 -1.54
CA SER A 147 -16.13 17.23 -0.80
C SER A 147 -16.43 17.26 0.70
N GLU A 148 -16.76 18.41 1.28
CA GLU A 148 -17.06 18.54 2.72
C GLU A 148 -18.17 17.59 3.22
N PRO A 149 -19.31 17.44 2.54
CA PRO A 149 -20.34 16.50 2.96
C PRO A 149 -19.84 15.05 2.99
N THR A 150 -18.95 14.67 2.10
CA THR A 150 -18.35 13.34 2.02
C THR A 150 -17.43 13.06 3.21
N ARG A 151 -16.71 14.06 3.71
CA ARG A 151 -15.90 13.96 4.93
C ARG A 151 -16.74 13.65 6.17
N ARG A 152 -17.95 14.15 6.26
CA ARG A 152 -18.86 13.92 7.39
C ARG A 152 -19.48 12.53 7.39
N VAL A 153 -19.50 11.86 6.28
CA VAL A 153 -20.06 10.49 6.13
C VAL A 153 -19.00 9.42 6.39
N VAL A 154 -17.72 9.73 6.28
CA VAL A 154 -16.58 8.81 6.47
C VAL A 154 -16.08 8.83 7.94
N ILE A 155 -16.55 9.76 8.76
CA ILE A 155 -16.34 9.79 10.20
C ILE A 155 -17.45 8.99 10.88
#